data_8778574649547b065540941c94b5831c
#
_entry.id   8778574649547b065540941c94b5831c
#
_cell.length_a   1.000
_cell.length_b   1.000
_cell.length_c   1.000
_cell.angle_alpha   90.00
_cell.angle_beta   90.00
_cell.angle_gamma   90.00
#
_symmetry.space_group_name_H-M   'P 1'
#
loop_
_entity.id
_entity.type
_entity.pdbx_description
1 polymer ?
#
loop_
_entity_poly.entity_id
_entity_poly.type
_entity_poly.pdbx_seq_one_letter_code
_entity_poly.pdbx_strand_id
1 'polypeptide(L)'
;MTSQPMPLLDEVDQAASRLKLGVAASELHGSLCGYLAGGGHPTDRNLIERLGYEASEAAASEPVLHALLDASREALDAPDFGFMPLLPSAQEPFSQRVQALLEWSRGFLGGFGLAAGNEAPLSPESSEALHDLAKIAAFDAISDDDEEAQEAFEEILEFVRVAALLLHGDCRVEAMPRSRLH
;
A
#
# COMPACT_ATOMS: atom_id res chain seq x y z
N MET A 1 19.70 -9.25 -11.28
CA MET A 1 18.41 -9.74 -10.76
C MET A 1 17.35 -9.03 -11.58
N THR A 2 16.52 -9.76 -12.29
CA THR A 2 15.43 -9.17 -13.06
C THR A 2 14.35 -8.73 -12.07
N SER A 3 14.16 -7.41 -11.96
CA SER A 3 13.03 -6.82 -11.22
C SER A 3 11.74 -7.42 -11.74
N GLN A 4 10.90 -7.92 -10.85
CA GLN A 4 9.59 -8.43 -11.24
C GLN A 4 8.66 -7.24 -11.48
N PRO A 5 8.05 -7.11 -12.67
CA PRO A 5 7.18 -5.97 -12.95
C PRO A 5 5.95 -6.01 -12.02
N MET A 6 5.50 -4.82 -11.60
CA MET A 6 4.24 -4.68 -10.88
C MET A 6 3.10 -5.24 -11.74
N PRO A 7 2.25 -6.15 -11.21
CA PRO A 7 1.07 -6.61 -11.91
C PRO A 7 0.15 -5.45 -12.29
N LEU A 8 -0.60 -5.62 -13.38
CA LEU A 8 -1.60 -4.64 -13.77
C LEU A 8 -2.78 -4.63 -12.78
N LEU A 9 -3.43 -3.47 -12.63
CA LEU A 9 -4.58 -3.30 -11.75
C LEU A 9 -5.66 -4.36 -12.02
N ASP A 10 -6.00 -4.57 -13.30
CA ASP A 10 -7.01 -5.56 -13.73
C ASP A 10 -6.62 -7.00 -13.40
N GLU A 11 -5.34 -7.33 -13.44
CA GLU A 11 -4.86 -8.68 -13.07
C GLU A 11 -5.06 -8.93 -11.58
N VAL A 12 -4.79 -7.92 -10.74
CA VAL A 12 -5.00 -7.99 -9.30
C VAL A 12 -6.49 -8.04 -8.96
N ASP A 13 -7.35 -7.24 -9.61
CA ASP A 13 -8.80 -7.28 -9.44
C ASP A 13 -9.39 -8.65 -9.83
N GLN A 14 -8.93 -9.23 -10.92
CA GLN A 14 -9.35 -10.56 -11.33
C GLN A 14 -8.90 -11.64 -10.32
N ALA A 15 -7.68 -11.55 -9.80
CA ALA A 15 -7.19 -12.47 -8.77
C ALA A 15 -8.00 -12.33 -7.48
N ALA A 16 -8.25 -11.11 -7.00
CA ALA A 16 -9.07 -10.84 -5.82
C ALA A 16 -10.50 -11.38 -5.98
N SER A 17 -11.07 -11.22 -7.17
CA SER A 17 -12.42 -11.73 -7.49
C SER A 17 -12.47 -13.25 -7.53
N ARG A 18 -11.48 -13.92 -8.16
CA ARG A 18 -11.39 -15.40 -8.17
C ARG A 18 -11.27 -15.98 -6.76
N LEU A 19 -10.52 -15.29 -5.91
CA LEU A 19 -10.29 -15.69 -4.51
C LEU A 19 -11.41 -15.24 -3.57
N LYS A 20 -12.39 -14.46 -4.07
CA LYS A 20 -13.53 -13.93 -3.31
C LYS A 20 -13.10 -13.08 -2.10
N LEU A 21 -12.06 -12.29 -2.25
CA LEU A 21 -11.52 -11.47 -1.17
C LEU A 21 -12.43 -10.29 -0.79
N GLY A 22 -13.35 -9.89 -1.69
CA GLY A 22 -14.31 -8.80 -1.44
C GLY A 22 -13.64 -7.41 -1.36
N VAL A 23 -12.48 -7.23 -1.97
CA VAL A 23 -11.65 -6.04 -1.91
C VAL A 23 -11.18 -5.65 -3.32
N ALA A 24 -11.09 -4.36 -3.60
CA ALA A 24 -10.57 -3.85 -4.87
C ALA A 24 -9.03 -3.94 -4.91
N ALA A 25 -8.44 -3.97 -6.12
CA ALA A 25 -6.99 -4.08 -6.30
C ALA A 25 -6.22 -2.97 -5.60
N SER A 26 -6.69 -1.72 -5.68
CA SER A 26 -6.03 -0.59 -5.02
C SER A 26 -6.03 -0.73 -3.50
N GLU A 27 -7.14 -1.14 -2.90
CA GLU A 27 -7.23 -1.40 -1.46
C GLU A 27 -6.33 -2.56 -1.02
N LEU A 28 -6.33 -3.65 -1.78
CA LEU A 28 -5.47 -4.82 -1.51
C LEU A 28 -3.98 -4.44 -1.57
N HIS A 29 -3.58 -3.69 -2.61
CA HIS A 29 -2.21 -3.18 -2.71
C HIS A 29 -1.87 -2.22 -1.56
N GLY A 30 -2.80 -1.34 -1.19
CA GLY A 30 -2.65 -0.47 -0.02
C GLY A 30 -2.42 -1.28 1.25
N SER A 31 -3.26 -2.29 1.51
CA SER A 31 -3.13 -3.18 2.68
C SER A 31 -1.77 -3.88 2.72
N LEU A 32 -1.30 -4.37 1.58
CA LEU A 32 0.02 -4.99 1.46
C LEU A 32 1.14 -3.99 1.75
N CYS A 33 1.12 -2.81 1.10
CA CYS A 33 2.14 -1.78 1.31
C CYS A 33 2.17 -1.28 2.77
N GLY A 34 0.99 -1.09 3.38
CA GLY A 34 0.89 -0.73 4.79
C GLY A 34 1.48 -1.80 5.71
N TYR A 35 1.17 -3.07 5.46
CA TYR A 35 1.71 -4.18 6.24
C TYR A 35 3.24 -4.26 6.14
N LEU A 36 3.79 -4.11 4.93
CA LEU A 36 5.24 -4.06 4.69
C LEU A 36 5.87 -2.84 5.37
N ALA A 37 5.25 -1.66 5.23
CA ALA A 37 5.73 -0.42 5.82
C ALA A 37 5.74 -0.46 7.36
N GLY A 38 4.78 -1.15 7.96
CA GLY A 38 4.73 -1.38 9.40
C GLY A 38 5.72 -2.44 9.92
N GLY A 39 6.63 -2.94 9.08
CA GLY A 39 7.63 -3.94 9.43
C GLY A 39 7.12 -5.38 9.33
N GLY A 40 6.00 -5.62 8.69
CA GLY A 40 5.48 -6.97 8.46
C GLY A 40 6.26 -7.72 7.38
N HIS A 41 6.42 -9.02 7.56
CA HIS A 41 7.11 -9.92 6.63
C HIS A 41 6.21 -11.09 6.21
N PRO A 42 5.20 -10.86 5.34
CA PRO A 42 4.36 -11.93 4.85
C PRO A 42 5.14 -12.82 3.88
N THR A 43 4.70 -14.06 3.75
CA THR A 43 5.16 -14.99 2.72
C THR A 43 4.01 -15.26 1.75
N ASP A 44 4.30 -15.81 0.58
CA ASP A 44 3.27 -16.20 -0.40
C ASP A 44 2.14 -17.03 0.21
N ARG A 45 2.49 -17.91 1.15
CA ARG A 45 1.54 -18.82 1.79
C ARG A 45 0.59 -18.16 2.77
N ASN A 46 1.05 -17.06 3.44
CA ASN A 46 0.28 -16.43 4.51
C ASN A 46 -0.10 -14.98 4.23
N LEU A 47 0.18 -14.48 3.01
CA LEU A 47 -0.07 -13.10 2.63
C LEU A 47 -1.50 -12.64 2.97
N ILE A 48 -2.48 -13.33 2.44
CA ILE A 48 -3.90 -12.97 2.57
C ILE A 48 -4.37 -13.02 4.02
N GLU A 49 -3.97 -14.05 4.77
CA GLU A 49 -4.26 -14.16 6.20
C GLU A 49 -3.62 -13.02 7.01
N ARG A 50 -2.36 -12.67 6.70
CA ARG A 50 -1.64 -11.59 7.38
C ARG A 50 -2.25 -10.21 7.13
N LEU A 51 -2.88 -10.02 5.98
CA LEU A 51 -3.63 -8.80 5.68
C LEU A 51 -5.05 -8.78 6.27
N GLY A 52 -5.44 -9.83 7.00
CA GLY A 52 -6.73 -9.90 7.68
C GLY A 52 -7.90 -10.35 6.80
N TYR A 53 -7.62 -10.89 5.61
CA TYR A 53 -8.65 -11.45 4.72
C TYR A 53 -8.81 -12.95 4.94
N GLU A 54 -9.98 -13.48 4.57
CA GLU A 54 -10.19 -14.93 4.59
C GLU A 54 -9.30 -15.61 3.54
N ALA A 55 -8.37 -16.44 4.02
CA ALA A 55 -7.44 -17.14 3.16
C ALA A 55 -8.01 -18.49 2.71
N SER A 56 -7.90 -18.77 1.42
CA SER A 56 -8.11 -20.09 0.84
C SER A 56 -6.78 -20.74 0.45
N GLU A 57 -6.76 -22.07 0.30
CA GLU A 57 -5.56 -22.76 -0.22
C GLU A 57 -5.16 -22.23 -1.61
N ALA A 58 -6.14 -21.79 -2.41
CA ALA A 58 -5.89 -21.19 -3.72
C ALA A 58 -5.10 -19.87 -3.63
N ALA A 59 -5.30 -19.09 -2.57
CA ALA A 59 -4.57 -17.84 -2.37
C ALA A 59 -3.07 -18.04 -2.18
N ALA A 60 -2.67 -19.13 -1.53
CA ALA A 60 -1.28 -19.48 -1.33
C ALA A 60 -0.53 -19.88 -2.63
N SER A 61 -1.26 -20.09 -3.71
CA SER A 61 -0.73 -20.49 -5.01
C SER A 61 -1.05 -19.51 -6.13
N GLU A 62 -1.59 -18.30 -5.80
CA GLU A 62 -1.99 -17.32 -6.81
C GLU A 62 -0.77 -16.51 -7.30
N PRO A 63 -0.31 -16.72 -8.54
CA PRO A 63 0.93 -16.10 -9.04
C PRO A 63 0.89 -14.57 -9.06
N VAL A 64 -0.29 -13.98 -9.30
CA VAL A 64 -0.45 -12.52 -9.33
C VAL A 64 -0.21 -11.92 -7.95
N LEU A 65 -0.66 -12.59 -6.87
CA LEU A 65 -0.42 -12.12 -5.51
C LEU A 65 1.05 -12.24 -5.10
N HIS A 66 1.74 -13.28 -5.57
CA HIS A 66 3.18 -13.45 -5.35
C HIS A 66 3.96 -12.34 -6.06
N ALA A 67 3.64 -12.08 -7.33
CA ALA A 67 4.24 -11.00 -8.09
C ALA A 67 3.97 -9.62 -7.45
N LEU A 68 2.75 -9.38 -6.97
CA LEU A 68 2.38 -8.16 -6.27
C LEU A 68 3.22 -7.97 -4.99
N LEU A 69 3.39 -9.03 -4.20
CA LEU A 69 4.19 -9.01 -2.98
C LEU A 69 5.66 -8.66 -3.28
N ASP A 70 6.27 -9.35 -4.24
CA ASP A 70 7.68 -9.15 -4.59
C ASP A 70 7.92 -7.76 -5.17
N ALA A 71 7.09 -7.31 -6.11
CA ALA A 71 7.18 -5.99 -6.71
C ALA A 71 6.96 -4.86 -5.67
N SER A 72 6.03 -5.04 -4.73
CA SER A 72 5.78 -4.05 -3.67
C SER A 72 6.95 -3.93 -2.70
N ARG A 73 7.57 -5.05 -2.32
CA ARG A 73 8.80 -5.04 -1.50
C ARG A 73 9.93 -4.30 -2.19
N GLU A 74 10.18 -4.67 -3.45
CA GLU A 74 11.24 -4.05 -4.24
C GLU A 74 11.01 -2.55 -4.40
N ALA A 75 9.79 -2.12 -4.68
CA ALA A 75 9.44 -0.71 -4.86
C ALA A 75 9.60 0.12 -3.56
N LEU A 76 9.19 -0.43 -2.41
CA LEU A 76 9.36 0.25 -1.11
C LEU A 76 10.83 0.33 -0.68
N ASP A 77 11.65 -0.65 -1.05
CA ASP A 77 13.07 -0.72 -0.72
C ASP A 77 13.97 0.02 -1.72
N ALA A 78 13.42 0.43 -2.86
CA ALA A 78 14.21 1.05 -3.93
C ALA A 78 14.77 2.43 -3.51
N PRO A 79 16.06 2.69 -3.76
CA PRO A 79 16.72 3.93 -3.33
C PRO A 79 16.32 5.15 -4.18
N ASP A 80 15.70 4.94 -5.33
CA ASP A 80 15.30 5.98 -6.28
C ASP A 80 13.93 6.60 -5.97
N PHE A 81 13.30 6.18 -4.87
CA PHE A 81 11.95 6.61 -4.48
C PHE A 81 10.89 6.39 -5.58
N GLY A 82 11.08 5.38 -6.42
CA GLY A 82 10.19 5.05 -7.53
C GLY A 82 8.88 4.38 -7.14
N PHE A 83 8.60 4.20 -5.85
CA PHE A 83 7.36 3.62 -5.36
C PHE A 83 6.13 4.43 -5.82
N MET A 84 5.12 3.72 -6.32
CA MET A 84 3.82 4.30 -6.68
C MET A 84 2.67 3.42 -6.18
N PRO A 85 1.60 4.01 -5.64
CA PRO A 85 0.34 3.29 -5.39
C PRO A 85 -0.21 2.68 -6.68
N LEU A 86 -0.75 1.46 -6.61
CA LEU A 86 -1.42 0.81 -7.74
C LEU A 86 -2.83 1.39 -7.90
N LEU A 87 -3.00 2.25 -8.89
CA LEU A 87 -4.22 3.00 -9.16
C LEU A 87 -4.64 2.85 -10.62
N PRO A 88 -5.92 3.16 -10.96
CA PRO A 88 -6.36 3.26 -12.33
C PRO A 88 -5.53 4.27 -13.14
N SER A 89 -5.40 4.01 -14.43
CA SER A 89 -4.61 4.86 -15.34
C SER A 89 -5.21 6.26 -15.48
N ALA A 90 -4.43 7.22 -16.00
CA ALA A 90 -4.89 8.59 -16.23
C ALA A 90 -6.04 8.70 -17.27
N GLN A 91 -6.28 7.64 -18.06
CA GLN A 91 -7.37 7.57 -19.03
C GLN A 91 -8.71 7.15 -18.40
N GLU A 92 -8.67 6.61 -17.19
CA GLU A 92 -9.89 6.25 -16.45
C GLU A 92 -10.59 7.49 -15.90
N PRO A 93 -11.91 7.44 -15.67
CA PRO A 93 -12.67 8.55 -15.11
C PRO A 93 -12.05 9.07 -13.81
N PHE A 94 -11.97 10.40 -13.66
CA PHE A 94 -11.35 11.05 -12.53
C PHE A 94 -11.93 10.57 -11.18
N SER A 95 -13.27 10.42 -11.11
CA SER A 95 -13.94 9.91 -9.92
C SER A 95 -13.48 8.50 -9.51
N GLN A 96 -13.16 7.63 -10.48
CA GLN A 96 -12.63 6.30 -10.18
C GLN A 96 -11.20 6.36 -9.66
N ARG A 97 -10.37 7.27 -10.21
CA ARG A 97 -9.00 7.49 -9.73
C ARG A 97 -8.99 8.02 -8.28
N VAL A 98 -9.87 8.97 -7.97
CA VAL A 98 -10.04 9.51 -6.61
C VAL A 98 -10.49 8.40 -5.65
N GLN A 99 -11.53 7.65 -6.02
CA GLN A 99 -12.04 6.55 -5.20
C GLN A 99 -10.94 5.52 -4.90
N ALA A 100 -10.17 5.13 -5.92
CA ALA A 100 -9.09 4.16 -5.78
C ALA A 100 -7.97 4.65 -4.85
N LEU A 101 -7.62 5.95 -4.88
CA LEU A 101 -6.63 6.53 -3.97
C LEU A 101 -7.12 6.52 -2.51
N LEU A 102 -8.40 6.79 -2.28
CA LEU A 102 -9.01 6.72 -0.94
C LEU A 102 -9.05 5.27 -0.44
N GLU A 103 -9.42 4.31 -1.28
CA GLU A 103 -9.41 2.88 -0.97
C GLU A 103 -7.99 2.38 -0.68
N TRP A 104 -7.02 2.79 -1.49
CA TRP A 104 -5.60 2.48 -1.26
C TRP A 104 -5.15 3.01 0.11
N SER A 105 -5.49 4.25 0.45
CA SER A 105 -5.12 4.89 1.72
C SER A 105 -5.76 4.18 2.92
N ARG A 106 -7.01 3.76 2.82
CA ARG A 106 -7.71 2.96 3.85
C ARG A 106 -7.04 1.61 4.04
N GLY A 107 -6.74 0.92 2.94
CA GLY A 107 -6.00 -0.34 2.96
C GLY A 107 -4.64 -0.18 3.63
N PHE A 108 -3.88 0.84 3.24
CA PHE A 108 -2.57 1.12 3.81
C PHE A 108 -2.63 1.30 5.33
N LEU A 109 -3.54 2.10 5.85
CA LEU A 109 -3.72 2.30 7.28
C LEU A 109 -4.08 0.99 8.01
N GLY A 110 -4.97 0.19 7.42
CA GLY A 110 -5.33 -1.12 7.96
C GLY A 110 -4.13 -2.06 8.04
N GLY A 111 -3.41 -2.22 6.93
CA GLY A 111 -2.22 -3.07 6.86
C GLY A 111 -1.11 -2.60 7.79
N PHE A 112 -0.86 -1.29 7.83
CA PHE A 112 0.12 -0.69 8.74
C PHE A 112 -0.22 -0.98 10.22
N GLY A 113 -1.47 -0.77 10.61
CA GLY A 113 -1.93 -1.07 11.97
C GLY A 113 -1.80 -2.54 12.36
N LEU A 114 -2.03 -3.46 11.41
CA LEU A 114 -1.86 -4.91 11.63
C LEU A 114 -0.40 -5.30 11.89
N ALA A 115 0.54 -4.66 11.21
CA ALA A 115 1.97 -4.98 11.34
C ALA A 115 2.67 -4.23 12.47
N ALA A 116 2.48 -2.91 12.53
CA ALA A 116 3.18 -2.03 13.47
C ALA A 116 2.55 -2.01 14.88
N GLY A 117 1.24 -2.29 14.97
CA GLY A 117 0.52 -2.22 16.24
C GLY A 117 0.48 -0.80 16.83
N ASN A 118 0.31 -0.71 18.14
CA ASN A 118 0.16 0.57 18.86
C ASN A 118 1.49 1.23 19.26
N GLU A 119 2.62 0.54 19.12
CA GLU A 119 3.94 0.98 19.59
C GLU A 119 4.93 1.12 18.41
N ALA A 120 4.43 1.58 17.26
CA ALA A 120 5.29 1.80 16.11
C ALA A 120 6.37 2.85 16.44
N PRO A 121 7.65 2.60 16.09
CA PRO A 121 8.77 3.50 16.38
C PRO A 121 8.82 4.67 15.38
N LEU A 122 7.82 5.52 15.42
CA LEU A 122 7.66 6.61 14.46
C LEU A 122 8.39 7.88 14.92
N SER A 123 9.10 8.52 13.98
CA SER A 123 9.54 9.89 14.13
C SER A 123 8.33 10.84 14.26
N PRO A 124 8.52 12.07 14.77
CA PRO A 124 7.45 13.07 14.78
C PRO A 124 6.85 13.31 13.39
N GLU A 125 7.69 13.36 12.37
CA GLU A 125 7.30 13.56 10.96
C GLU A 125 6.45 12.39 10.44
N SER A 126 6.85 11.15 10.73
CA SER A 126 6.08 9.96 10.36
C SER A 126 4.75 9.87 11.10
N SER A 127 4.72 10.27 12.37
CA SER A 127 3.50 10.32 13.16
C SER A 127 2.50 11.34 12.60
N GLU A 128 2.98 12.52 12.19
CA GLU A 128 2.17 13.53 11.52
C GLU A 128 1.66 13.03 10.15
N ALA A 129 2.55 12.44 9.34
CA ALA A 129 2.19 11.88 8.05
C ALA A 129 1.13 10.78 8.17
N LEU A 130 1.23 9.90 9.18
CA LEU A 130 0.22 8.87 9.45
C LEU A 130 -1.14 9.47 9.84
N HIS A 131 -1.13 10.55 10.64
CA HIS A 131 -2.34 11.26 11.03
C HIS A 131 -3.01 11.94 9.82
N ASP A 132 -2.24 12.59 8.96
CA ASP A 132 -2.77 13.24 7.76
C ASP A 132 -3.26 12.21 6.72
N LEU A 133 -2.57 11.08 6.58
CA LEU A 133 -3.04 9.96 5.77
C LEU A 133 -4.41 9.44 6.27
N ALA A 134 -4.62 9.39 7.59
CA ALA A 134 -5.90 9.01 8.16
C ALA A 134 -7.02 10.02 7.84
N LYS A 135 -6.72 11.32 7.78
CA LYS A 135 -7.67 12.34 7.31
C LYS A 135 -8.04 12.13 5.85
N ILE A 136 -7.05 11.88 4.99
CA ILE A 136 -7.29 11.59 3.56
C ILE A 136 -8.20 10.37 3.41
N ALA A 137 -7.90 9.28 4.10
CA ALA A 137 -8.67 8.04 4.06
C ALA A 137 -10.12 8.20 4.53
N ALA A 138 -10.40 9.20 5.37
CA ALA A 138 -11.73 9.50 5.88
C ALA A 138 -12.60 10.34 4.93
N PHE A 139 -12.01 10.89 3.85
CA PHE A 139 -12.79 11.64 2.87
C PHE A 139 -13.72 10.73 2.07
N ASP A 140 -14.87 11.29 1.70
CA ASP A 140 -15.73 10.71 0.67
C ASP A 140 -15.29 11.23 -0.71
N ALA A 141 -15.40 10.37 -1.73
CA ALA A 141 -15.03 10.75 -3.08
C ALA A 141 -15.85 11.95 -3.57
N ILE A 142 -15.15 13.02 -3.95
CA ILE A 142 -15.75 14.23 -4.53
C ILE A 142 -15.85 14.03 -6.04
N SER A 143 -16.95 14.48 -6.63
CA SER A 143 -17.27 14.24 -8.04
C SER A 143 -16.92 15.39 -8.98
N ASP A 144 -16.36 16.47 -8.49
CA ASP A 144 -15.96 17.60 -9.34
C ASP A 144 -14.69 17.22 -10.12
N ASP A 145 -14.78 17.31 -11.44
CA ASP A 145 -13.67 17.01 -12.36
C ASP A 145 -13.27 18.31 -13.07
N ASP A 146 -12.76 19.25 -12.28
CA ASP A 146 -12.18 20.47 -12.79
C ASP A 146 -10.64 20.47 -12.62
N GLU A 147 -9.99 21.47 -13.18
CA GLU A 147 -8.52 21.58 -13.17
C GLU A 147 -7.98 21.67 -11.73
N GLU A 148 -8.68 22.39 -10.84
CA GLU A 148 -8.29 22.56 -9.43
C GLU A 148 -8.38 21.21 -8.68
N ALA A 149 -9.42 20.42 -8.92
CA ALA A 149 -9.57 19.10 -8.33
C ALA A 149 -8.49 18.12 -8.84
N GLN A 150 -8.13 18.20 -10.12
CA GLN A 150 -7.06 17.36 -10.67
C GLN A 150 -5.69 17.73 -10.11
N GLU A 151 -5.38 19.02 -9.96
CA GLU A 151 -4.14 19.48 -9.30
C GLU A 151 -4.09 18.99 -7.84
N ALA A 152 -5.17 19.17 -7.09
CA ALA A 152 -5.27 18.70 -5.71
C ALA A 152 -5.08 17.18 -5.60
N PHE A 153 -5.62 16.40 -6.55
CA PHE A 153 -5.42 14.96 -6.59
C PHE A 153 -3.94 14.58 -6.75
N GLU A 154 -3.21 15.23 -7.66
CA GLU A 154 -1.79 14.94 -7.86
C GLU A 154 -0.94 15.31 -6.62
N GLU A 155 -1.28 16.40 -5.93
CA GLU A 155 -0.63 16.78 -4.67
C GLU A 155 -0.90 15.74 -3.56
N ILE A 156 -2.14 15.27 -3.44
CA ILE A 156 -2.52 14.24 -2.46
C ILE A 156 -1.86 12.91 -2.79
N LEU A 157 -1.81 12.52 -4.07
CA LEU A 157 -1.13 11.31 -4.52
C LEU A 157 0.35 11.33 -4.16
N GLU A 158 1.03 12.45 -4.40
CA GLU A 158 2.44 12.61 -4.04
C GLU A 158 2.64 12.56 -2.52
N PHE A 159 1.76 13.19 -1.75
CA PHE A 159 1.80 13.10 -0.29
C PHE A 159 1.64 11.66 0.19
N VAL A 160 0.64 10.92 -0.31
CA VAL A 160 0.39 9.51 0.05
C VAL A 160 1.61 8.66 -0.24
N ARG A 161 2.23 8.85 -1.42
CA ARG A 161 3.46 8.17 -1.82
C ARG A 161 4.61 8.41 -0.85
N VAL A 162 4.88 9.67 -0.54
CA VAL A 162 5.97 10.07 0.36
C VAL A 162 5.72 9.60 1.79
N ALA A 163 4.48 9.69 2.27
CA ALA A 163 4.09 9.20 3.59
C ALA A 163 4.33 7.69 3.74
N ALA A 164 4.00 6.89 2.72
CA ALA A 164 4.26 5.45 2.72
C ALA A 164 5.75 5.13 2.83
N LEU A 165 6.59 5.83 2.07
CA LEU A 165 8.06 5.66 2.10
C LEU A 165 8.66 6.10 3.43
N LEU A 166 8.18 7.19 4.01
CA LEU A 166 8.63 7.69 5.30
C LEU A 166 8.34 6.70 6.43
N LEU A 167 7.10 6.21 6.50
CA LEU A 167 6.67 5.20 7.47
C LEU A 167 7.45 3.89 7.32
N HIS A 168 7.69 3.45 6.07
CA HIS A 168 8.52 2.29 5.80
C HIS A 168 9.96 2.48 6.29
N GLY A 169 10.55 3.64 6.06
CA GLY A 169 11.89 3.98 6.50
C GLY A 169 12.06 3.88 8.01
N ASP A 170 11.15 4.45 8.78
CA ASP A 170 11.21 4.43 10.25
C ASP A 170 11.11 3.02 10.82
N CYS A 171 10.13 2.23 10.37
CA CYS A 171 9.92 0.87 10.87
C CYS A 171 11.06 -0.08 10.45
N ARG A 172 11.70 0.17 9.30
CA ARG A 172 12.84 -0.63 8.83
C ARG A 172 14.11 -0.43 9.65
N VAL A 173 14.40 0.80 10.07
CA VAL A 173 15.61 1.14 10.84
C VAL A 173 15.65 0.42 12.18
N GLU A 174 14.51 0.24 12.84
CA GLU A 174 14.46 -0.50 14.11
C GLU A 174 14.56 -2.03 13.96
N ALA A 175 14.15 -2.57 12.81
CA ALA A 175 14.29 -4.00 12.52
C ALA A 175 15.75 -4.45 12.33
N MET A 176 16.68 -3.51 12.10
CA MET A 176 18.10 -3.80 12.07
C MET A 176 18.65 -3.95 13.50
N PRO A 177 19.20 -5.11 13.88
CA PRO A 177 19.84 -5.24 15.19
C PRO A 177 20.95 -4.20 15.27
N ARG A 178 20.91 -3.35 16.32
CA ARG A 178 22.02 -2.45 16.66
C ARG A 178 23.23 -3.32 16.85
N SER A 179 24.07 -3.41 15.82
CA SER A 179 25.38 -4.05 15.93
C SER A 179 26.10 -3.35 17.07
N ARG A 180 26.34 -4.09 18.17
CA ARG A 180 27.08 -3.59 19.31
C ARG A 180 28.46 -3.22 18.82
N LEU A 181 28.71 -1.92 18.70
CA LEU A 181 30.06 -1.38 18.66
C LEU A 181 30.69 -1.65 20.03
N HIS A 182 31.50 -2.65 20.05
CA HIS A 182 32.51 -2.85 21.13
C HIS A 182 33.85 -2.29 20.67
#